data_3c6456e544962473e5ecde1aa8982a89
#
_entry.id   3c6456e544962473e5ecde1aa8982a89
#
_cell.length_a   1.000
_cell.length_b   1.000
_cell.length_c   1.000
_cell.angle_alpha   90.00
_cell.angle_beta   90.00
_cell.angle_gamma   90.00
#
_symmetry.space_group_name_H-M   'P 1'
#
loop_
_entity.id
_entity.type
_entity.pdbx_description
1 polymer ?
#
loop_
_entity_poly.entity_id
_entity_poly.type
_entity_poly.pdbx_seq_one_letter_code
_entity_poly.pdbx_strand_id
1 'polypeptide(L)'
;SAKYLPTKQSIANFGRPTKGAAYGLIARLRIYQASPAYNGGEEARRCFGNWKRKSDGAFYINQTYDEKRWAIAAAACLRVIEMKKNGNAMYHLHTVESSSETPDLPTNVSTDPDFLKPWPIGAAGIDPFHSYADMFNGEDVIPSNPEWVWARYSNDLTAHTQQSFPAHLSGFNHYCVTQKVIDAYRMVDGNSIEESSSEYPYSETGFTTSQKKFSGYRLNSGVYNMYNNREMRFYASIGFSECFWPMTSTSTVGNYNQTITYYYDSPNGKQSNVVD
;
A
#
# COMPACT_ATOMS: atom_id res chain seq x y z
N SER A 1 9.20 -28.68 -2.47
CA SER A 1 9.68 -28.15 -1.17
C SER A 1 8.51 -27.70 -0.27
N ALA A 2 7.49 -27.03 -0.78
CA ALA A 2 6.34 -26.57 0.04
C ALA A 2 5.69 -27.68 0.88
N LYS A 3 5.72 -28.92 0.41
CA LYS A 3 5.17 -30.09 1.13
C LYS A 3 5.80 -30.29 2.53
N TYR A 4 7.07 -29.95 2.68
CA TYR A 4 7.84 -30.21 3.90
C TYR A 4 7.99 -29.00 4.81
N LEU A 5 7.50 -27.84 4.38
CA LEU A 5 7.56 -26.63 5.18
C LEU A 5 6.42 -26.58 6.20
N PRO A 6 6.66 -26.05 7.40
CA PRO A 6 5.60 -25.82 8.38
C PRO A 6 4.60 -24.77 7.88
N THR A 7 3.38 -24.83 8.36
CA THR A 7 2.36 -23.82 8.04
C THR A 7 2.65 -22.48 8.70
N LYS A 8 3.16 -22.47 9.93
CA LYS A 8 3.57 -21.27 10.69
C LYS A 8 4.87 -21.57 11.43
N GLN A 9 5.75 -20.60 11.52
CA GLN A 9 6.93 -20.64 12.37
C GLN A 9 6.60 -20.14 13.79
N SER A 10 7.42 -20.51 14.77
CA SER A 10 7.40 -19.90 16.08
C SER A 10 7.96 -18.45 16.00
N ILE A 11 7.69 -17.63 17.02
CA ILE A 11 8.24 -16.27 17.10
C ILE A 11 9.78 -16.30 17.02
N ALA A 12 10.43 -17.24 17.69
CA ALA A 12 11.90 -17.38 17.64
C ALA A 12 12.44 -17.75 16.25
N ASN A 13 11.60 -18.31 15.37
CA ASN A 13 11.94 -18.65 13.99
C ASN A 13 11.23 -17.76 12.97
N PHE A 14 10.70 -16.62 13.40
CA PHE A 14 10.03 -15.69 12.50
C PHE A 14 10.97 -15.27 11.35
N GLY A 15 10.42 -15.14 10.14
CA GLY A 15 11.19 -14.87 8.93
C GLY A 15 11.73 -16.11 8.22
N ARG A 16 11.74 -17.30 8.84
CA ARG A 16 12.04 -18.54 8.12
C ARG A 16 10.89 -18.94 7.19
N PRO A 17 11.20 -19.57 6.02
CA PRO A 17 10.17 -19.95 5.07
C PRO A 17 9.08 -20.84 5.68
N THR A 18 7.86 -20.57 5.29
CA THR A 18 6.66 -21.35 5.61
C THR A 18 6.07 -21.96 4.34
N LYS A 19 5.09 -22.84 4.50
CA LYS A 19 4.31 -23.34 3.36
C LYS A 19 3.64 -22.18 2.58
N GLY A 20 3.10 -21.20 3.30
CA GLY A 20 2.53 -19.99 2.70
C GLY A 20 3.56 -19.17 1.92
N ALA A 21 4.76 -18.99 2.47
CA ALA A 21 5.87 -18.31 1.77
C ALA A 21 6.20 -18.98 0.43
N ALA A 22 6.26 -20.33 0.42
CA ALA A 22 6.51 -21.08 -0.81
C ALA A 22 5.37 -20.94 -1.83
N TYR A 23 4.11 -20.98 -1.38
CA TYR A 23 2.95 -20.78 -2.26
C TYR A 23 2.85 -19.34 -2.76
N GLY A 24 3.12 -18.34 -1.91
CA GLY A 24 3.18 -16.94 -2.30
C GLY A 24 4.24 -16.67 -3.37
N LEU A 25 5.43 -17.27 -3.22
CA LEU A 25 6.47 -17.17 -4.24
C LEU A 25 6.02 -17.83 -5.57
N ILE A 26 5.38 -18.99 -5.50
CA ILE A 26 4.83 -19.65 -6.71
C ILE A 26 3.77 -18.75 -7.37
N ALA A 27 2.85 -18.18 -6.60
CA ALA A 27 1.83 -17.26 -7.11
C ALA A 27 2.48 -16.06 -7.83
N ARG A 28 3.44 -15.40 -7.19
CA ARG A 28 4.19 -14.29 -7.79
C ARG A 28 4.86 -14.68 -9.11
N LEU A 29 5.57 -15.79 -9.15
CA LEU A 29 6.21 -16.29 -10.38
C LEU A 29 5.20 -16.58 -11.48
N ARG A 30 4.02 -17.12 -11.14
CA ARG A 30 2.96 -17.40 -12.13
C ARG A 30 2.32 -16.13 -12.68
N ILE A 31 2.14 -15.10 -11.85
CA ILE A 31 1.67 -13.78 -12.30
C ILE A 31 2.68 -13.16 -13.28
N TYR A 32 3.97 -13.15 -12.94
CA TYR A 32 5.00 -12.67 -13.87
C TYR A 32 5.00 -13.46 -15.17
N GLN A 33 4.91 -14.80 -15.11
CA GLN A 33 4.88 -15.66 -16.28
C GLN A 33 3.64 -15.40 -17.17
N ALA A 34 2.51 -14.99 -16.59
CA ALA A 34 1.29 -14.65 -17.30
C ALA A 34 1.30 -13.22 -17.88
N SER A 35 2.12 -12.33 -17.31
CA SER A 35 2.16 -10.92 -17.72
C SER A 35 2.57 -10.75 -19.19
N PRO A 36 2.12 -9.67 -19.86
CA PRO A 36 2.41 -9.42 -21.28
C PRO A 36 3.89 -9.46 -21.64
N ALA A 37 4.77 -9.01 -20.73
CA ALA A 37 6.22 -9.00 -20.96
C ALA A 37 6.83 -10.41 -21.10
N TYR A 38 6.21 -11.44 -20.48
CA TYR A 38 6.78 -12.80 -20.42
C TYR A 38 5.88 -13.89 -21.02
N ASN A 39 4.66 -13.55 -21.41
CA ASN A 39 3.69 -14.53 -21.91
C ASN A 39 3.68 -14.70 -23.43
N GLY A 40 4.69 -14.26 -24.12
CA GLY A 40 4.67 -14.25 -25.59
C GLY A 40 3.84 -13.09 -26.16
N GLY A 41 3.49 -13.18 -27.44
CA GLY A 41 2.80 -12.10 -28.10
C GLY A 41 3.73 -10.94 -28.48
N GLU A 42 3.17 -9.78 -28.80
CA GLU A 42 3.92 -8.64 -29.34
C GLU A 42 4.86 -8.02 -28.32
N GLU A 43 4.39 -7.77 -27.11
CA GLU A 43 5.22 -7.16 -26.05
C GLU A 43 6.42 -8.03 -25.66
N ALA A 44 6.20 -9.31 -25.47
CA ALA A 44 7.30 -10.23 -25.17
C ALA A 44 8.32 -10.29 -26.29
N ARG A 45 7.88 -10.30 -27.56
CA ARG A 45 8.78 -10.25 -28.71
C ARG A 45 9.54 -8.93 -28.82
N ARG A 46 8.88 -7.82 -28.53
CA ARG A 46 9.51 -6.50 -28.50
C ARG A 46 10.63 -6.42 -27.44
N CYS A 47 10.40 -6.97 -26.26
CA CYS A 47 11.38 -6.92 -25.16
C CYS A 47 12.46 -7.98 -25.28
N PHE A 48 12.14 -9.20 -25.72
CA PHE A 48 13.01 -10.38 -25.62
C PHE A 48 13.03 -11.24 -26.87
N GLY A 49 12.53 -10.77 -28.01
CA GLY A 49 12.17 -11.56 -29.19
C GLY A 49 13.22 -12.55 -29.69
N ASN A 50 14.49 -12.17 -29.64
CA ASN A 50 15.59 -12.99 -30.16
C ASN A 50 16.44 -13.66 -29.04
N TRP A 51 16.00 -13.59 -27.80
CA TRP A 51 16.77 -14.15 -26.70
C TRP A 51 16.64 -15.67 -26.65
N LYS A 52 17.70 -16.33 -27.11
CA LYS A 52 17.78 -17.78 -27.24
C LYS A 52 18.88 -18.37 -26.37
N ARG A 53 18.65 -19.57 -25.91
CA ARG A 53 19.63 -20.39 -25.21
C ARG A 53 20.72 -20.82 -26.20
N LYS A 54 22.00 -20.59 -25.85
CA LYS A 54 23.13 -20.89 -26.75
C LYS A 54 23.31 -22.36 -27.05
N SER A 55 22.95 -23.25 -26.11
CA SER A 55 23.18 -24.70 -26.19
C SER A 55 22.31 -25.41 -27.23
N ASP A 56 21.09 -24.95 -27.45
CA ASP A 56 20.09 -25.65 -28.29
C ASP A 56 19.20 -24.71 -29.11
N GLY A 57 19.41 -23.40 -29.02
CA GLY A 57 18.65 -22.40 -29.76
C GLY A 57 17.21 -22.19 -29.26
N ALA A 58 16.78 -22.82 -28.15
CA ALA A 58 15.46 -22.64 -27.61
C ALA A 58 15.27 -21.21 -27.07
N PHE A 59 14.10 -20.63 -27.30
CA PHE A 59 13.77 -19.33 -26.77
C PHE A 59 13.61 -19.38 -25.25
N TYR A 60 14.13 -18.39 -24.54
CA TYR A 60 13.88 -18.23 -23.11
C TYR A 60 12.46 -17.76 -22.80
N ILE A 61 11.86 -16.99 -23.70
CA ILE A 61 10.52 -16.44 -23.54
C ILE A 61 9.60 -17.11 -24.56
N ASN A 62 8.39 -17.44 -24.12
CA ASN A 62 7.36 -18.00 -24.98
C ASN A 62 7.09 -17.06 -26.17
N GLN A 63 6.98 -17.61 -27.37
CA GLN A 63 6.79 -16.80 -28.58
C GLN A 63 5.33 -16.52 -28.90
N THR A 64 4.44 -17.35 -28.38
CA THR A 64 2.99 -17.24 -28.57
C THR A 64 2.31 -16.93 -27.24
N TYR A 65 1.39 -15.98 -27.23
CA TYR A 65 0.57 -15.68 -26.08
C TYR A 65 -0.29 -16.89 -25.69
N ASP A 66 -0.30 -17.21 -24.38
CA ASP A 66 -1.07 -18.31 -23.81
C ASP A 66 -1.92 -17.79 -22.66
N GLU A 67 -3.22 -17.61 -22.88
CA GLU A 67 -4.18 -17.12 -21.90
C GLU A 67 -4.33 -18.06 -20.69
N LYS A 68 -4.10 -19.35 -20.86
CA LYS A 68 -4.15 -20.34 -19.77
C LYS A 68 -3.19 -20.03 -18.63
N ARG A 69 -2.13 -19.25 -18.88
CA ARG A 69 -1.19 -18.83 -17.83
C ARG A 69 -1.85 -17.94 -16.79
N TRP A 70 -2.84 -17.14 -17.16
CA TRP A 70 -3.62 -16.36 -16.20
C TRP A 70 -4.48 -17.25 -15.31
N ALA A 71 -5.11 -18.29 -15.86
CA ALA A 71 -5.84 -19.27 -15.06
C ALA A 71 -4.91 -20.02 -14.07
N ILE A 72 -3.69 -20.37 -14.51
CA ILE A 72 -2.68 -21.00 -13.65
C ILE A 72 -2.22 -20.03 -12.54
N ALA A 73 -2.06 -18.76 -12.87
CA ALA A 73 -1.70 -17.71 -11.89
C ALA A 73 -2.82 -17.53 -10.86
N ALA A 74 -4.08 -17.42 -11.31
CA ALA A 74 -5.26 -17.33 -10.44
C ALA A 74 -5.35 -18.54 -9.48
N ALA A 75 -5.20 -19.76 -9.99
CA ALA A 75 -5.20 -20.97 -9.18
C ALA A 75 -4.04 -20.98 -8.14
N ALA A 76 -2.88 -20.42 -8.49
CA ALA A 76 -1.77 -20.32 -7.56
C ALA A 76 -2.05 -19.28 -6.46
N CYS A 77 -2.71 -18.16 -6.77
CA CYS A 77 -3.16 -17.17 -5.79
C CYS A 77 -4.22 -17.74 -4.86
N LEU A 78 -5.24 -18.41 -5.39
CA LEU A 78 -6.28 -19.05 -4.59
C LEU A 78 -5.70 -20.05 -3.59
N ARG A 79 -4.66 -20.78 -3.96
CA ARG A 79 -3.97 -21.69 -3.04
C ARG A 79 -3.40 -21.00 -1.79
N VAL A 80 -3.02 -19.74 -1.88
CA VAL A 80 -2.59 -18.94 -0.71
C VAL A 80 -3.80 -18.45 0.07
N ILE A 81 -4.79 -17.88 -0.61
CA ILE A 81 -6.00 -17.30 0.00
C ILE A 81 -6.80 -18.36 0.77
N GLU A 82 -6.92 -19.56 0.20
CA GLU A 82 -7.68 -20.68 0.79
C GLU A 82 -6.89 -21.48 1.84
N MET A 83 -5.66 -21.08 2.16
CA MET A 83 -4.91 -21.76 3.21
C MET A 83 -5.63 -21.65 4.55
N LYS A 84 -5.77 -22.80 5.22
CA LYS A 84 -6.41 -22.90 6.54
C LYS A 84 -5.47 -23.50 7.56
N LYS A 85 -5.64 -23.07 8.81
CA LYS A 85 -5.07 -23.69 9.99
C LYS A 85 -6.18 -23.92 11.01
N ASN A 86 -6.40 -25.16 11.40
CA ASN A 86 -7.47 -25.56 12.33
C ASN A 86 -8.88 -25.09 11.86
N GLY A 87 -9.13 -25.15 10.54
CA GLY A 87 -10.41 -24.73 9.95
C GLY A 87 -10.53 -23.24 9.64
N ASN A 88 -9.71 -22.37 10.23
CA ASN A 88 -9.74 -20.93 10.02
C ASN A 88 -8.81 -20.50 8.88
N ALA A 89 -9.16 -19.41 8.16
CA ALA A 89 -8.28 -18.80 7.18
C ALA A 89 -6.94 -18.40 7.82
N MET A 90 -5.84 -18.72 7.12
CA MET A 90 -4.49 -18.35 7.58
C MET A 90 -4.16 -16.90 7.26
N TYR A 91 -4.62 -16.45 6.12
CA TYR A 91 -4.38 -15.11 5.59
C TYR A 91 -5.72 -14.49 5.23
N HIS A 92 -5.89 -13.25 5.60
CA HIS A 92 -7.05 -12.44 5.24
C HIS A 92 -6.64 -10.97 5.28
N LEU A 93 -7.41 -10.11 4.63
CA LEU A 93 -7.14 -8.69 4.70
C LEU A 93 -7.39 -8.18 6.11
N HIS A 94 -6.49 -7.31 6.59
CA HIS A 94 -6.68 -6.60 7.83
C HIS A 94 -7.86 -5.63 7.71
N THR A 95 -8.75 -5.64 8.67
CA THR A 95 -9.89 -4.73 8.70
C THR A 95 -10.12 -4.23 10.12
N VAL A 96 -10.38 -2.95 10.24
CA VAL A 96 -10.78 -2.30 11.48
C VAL A 96 -12.24 -1.89 11.36
N GLU A 97 -13.03 -2.12 12.41
CA GLU A 97 -14.45 -1.74 12.42
C GLU A 97 -14.60 -0.21 12.37
N SER A 98 -15.66 0.25 11.69
CA SER A 98 -16.00 1.67 11.64
C SER A 98 -16.36 2.20 13.04
N SER A 99 -16.02 3.46 13.28
CA SER A 99 -16.31 4.19 14.52
C SER A 99 -17.04 5.50 14.21
N SER A 100 -17.32 6.28 15.22
CA SER A 100 -17.89 7.63 15.06
C SER A 100 -16.92 8.61 14.36
N GLU A 101 -15.64 8.25 14.23
CA GLU A 101 -14.63 9.05 13.53
C GLU A 101 -14.41 8.60 12.08
N THR A 102 -14.97 7.46 11.69
CA THR A 102 -14.92 7.00 10.29
C THR A 102 -15.71 7.97 9.42
N PRO A 103 -15.16 8.40 8.28
CA PRO A 103 -15.83 9.38 7.41
C PRO A 103 -17.14 8.81 6.83
N ASP A 104 -18.09 9.69 6.59
CA ASP A 104 -19.31 9.34 5.86
C ASP A 104 -19.00 8.82 4.46
N LEU A 105 -19.84 7.92 3.99
CA LEU A 105 -19.69 7.35 2.64
C LEU A 105 -20.05 8.40 1.59
N PRO A 106 -19.28 8.51 0.49
CA PRO A 106 -19.66 9.28 -0.69
C PRO A 106 -21.01 8.84 -1.26
N THR A 107 -21.72 9.77 -1.89
CA THR A 107 -23.10 9.54 -2.39
C THR A 107 -23.19 8.31 -3.31
N ASN A 108 -22.19 8.10 -4.19
CA ASN A 108 -22.16 6.97 -5.12
C ASN A 108 -22.01 5.61 -4.42
N VAL A 109 -21.29 5.53 -3.31
CA VAL A 109 -21.09 4.27 -2.57
C VAL A 109 -22.16 4.07 -1.48
N SER A 110 -22.72 5.14 -0.92
CA SER A 110 -23.78 5.06 0.08
C SER A 110 -25.09 4.46 -0.45
N THR A 111 -25.23 4.39 -1.78
CA THR A 111 -26.40 3.81 -2.47
C THR A 111 -26.04 2.52 -3.23
N ASP A 112 -24.79 2.10 -3.24
CA ASP A 112 -24.37 0.88 -3.92
C ASP A 112 -24.69 -0.36 -3.06
N PRO A 113 -25.62 -1.24 -3.50
CA PRO A 113 -26.06 -2.38 -2.72
C PRO A 113 -24.95 -3.44 -2.55
N ASP A 114 -23.96 -3.49 -3.43
CA ASP A 114 -22.84 -4.42 -3.32
C ASP A 114 -21.80 -3.89 -2.32
N PHE A 115 -21.53 -2.60 -2.33
CA PHE A 115 -20.65 -1.98 -1.33
C PHE A 115 -21.23 -2.10 0.09
N LEU A 116 -22.54 -1.94 0.25
CA LEU A 116 -23.21 -1.95 1.55
C LEU A 116 -23.36 -3.35 2.18
N LYS A 117 -22.94 -4.41 1.50
CA LYS A 117 -22.85 -5.74 2.12
C LYS A 117 -21.73 -5.77 3.16
N PRO A 118 -21.90 -6.58 4.23
CA PRO A 118 -20.83 -6.78 5.20
C PRO A 118 -19.55 -7.33 4.55
N TRP A 119 -18.41 -6.98 5.11
CA TRP A 119 -17.13 -7.58 4.74
C TRP A 119 -17.18 -9.11 4.94
N PRO A 120 -16.58 -9.94 4.07
CA PRO A 120 -15.73 -9.60 2.90
C PRO A 120 -16.49 -9.51 1.56
N ILE A 121 -17.81 -9.57 1.55
CA ILE A 121 -18.61 -9.52 0.32
C ILE A 121 -18.71 -8.07 -0.19
N GLY A 122 -18.94 -7.13 0.72
CA GLY A 122 -18.87 -5.70 0.49
C GLY A 122 -17.86 -5.06 1.43
N ALA A 123 -18.01 -3.77 1.72
CA ALA A 123 -17.11 -3.00 2.57
C ALA A 123 -17.84 -2.24 3.69
N ALA A 124 -19.11 -2.55 3.96
CA ALA A 124 -19.85 -1.91 5.02
C ALA A 124 -19.27 -2.23 6.40
N GLY A 125 -19.20 -1.22 7.27
CA GLY A 125 -18.78 -1.38 8.65
C GLY A 125 -17.25 -1.44 8.86
N ILE A 126 -16.44 -1.11 7.85
CA ILE A 126 -14.99 -1.00 8.02
C ILE A 126 -14.51 0.45 7.98
N ASP A 127 -13.47 0.75 8.75
CA ASP A 127 -12.73 1.99 8.67
C ASP A 127 -11.66 1.88 7.58
N PRO A 128 -11.76 2.63 6.46
CA PRO A 128 -10.85 2.48 5.34
C PRO A 128 -9.44 3.02 5.61
N PHE A 129 -9.29 3.99 6.52
CA PHE A 129 -8.00 4.55 6.88
C PHE A 129 -7.22 3.56 7.75
N HIS A 130 -7.78 3.17 8.88
CA HIS A 130 -7.13 2.25 9.81
C HIS A 130 -6.92 0.85 9.21
N SER A 131 -7.89 0.33 8.44
CA SER A 131 -7.73 -0.96 7.77
C SER A 131 -6.53 -1.03 6.84
N TYR A 132 -6.07 0.11 6.33
CA TYR A 132 -4.86 0.18 5.51
C TYR A 132 -3.63 0.65 6.30
N ALA A 133 -3.74 1.75 7.06
CA ALA A 133 -2.61 2.40 7.72
C ALA A 133 -1.98 1.53 8.80
N ASP A 134 -2.77 0.80 9.59
CA ASP A 134 -2.31 0.08 10.78
C ASP A 134 -1.37 -1.08 10.44
N MET A 135 -1.41 -1.57 9.21
CA MET A 135 -0.46 -2.57 8.71
C MET A 135 0.96 -2.04 8.55
N PHE A 136 1.14 -0.73 8.39
CA PHE A 136 2.42 -0.11 8.04
C PHE A 136 2.97 0.82 9.12
N ASN A 137 2.13 1.32 10.02
CA ASN A 137 2.51 2.29 11.04
C ASN A 137 2.97 1.65 12.37
N GLY A 138 2.87 0.33 12.49
CA GLY A 138 3.29 -0.42 13.68
C GLY A 138 2.16 -0.69 14.69
N GLU A 139 0.94 -0.25 14.45
CA GLU A 139 -0.23 -0.57 15.29
C GLU A 139 -0.56 -2.07 15.23
N ASP A 140 -0.49 -2.68 14.05
CA ASP A 140 -0.59 -4.12 13.90
C ASP A 140 0.81 -4.74 13.69
N VAL A 141 1.35 -5.34 14.77
CA VAL A 141 2.70 -5.91 14.73
C VAL A 141 2.79 -7.13 13.81
N ILE A 142 3.86 -7.19 13.03
CA ILE A 142 4.07 -8.16 11.96
C ILE A 142 3.74 -9.62 12.32
N PRO A 143 4.10 -10.20 13.48
CA PRO A 143 3.79 -11.59 13.79
C PRO A 143 2.30 -11.90 13.91
N SER A 144 1.46 -10.92 14.21
CA SER A 144 0.00 -11.04 14.33
C SER A 144 -0.77 -10.57 13.11
N ASN A 145 -0.15 -9.75 12.27
CA ASN A 145 -0.79 -9.21 11.07
C ASN A 145 -1.23 -10.33 10.10
N PRO A 146 -2.53 -10.43 9.80
CA PRO A 146 -3.10 -11.52 9.02
C PRO A 146 -2.76 -11.48 7.52
N GLU A 147 -2.25 -10.36 7.01
CA GLU A 147 -1.88 -10.23 5.59
C GLU A 147 -0.46 -10.72 5.29
N TRP A 148 0.40 -10.80 6.29
CA TRP A 148 1.79 -11.17 6.09
C TRP A 148 1.96 -12.66 5.79
N VAL A 149 2.23 -12.97 4.54
CA VAL A 149 2.53 -14.33 4.08
C VAL A 149 3.97 -14.72 4.41
N TRP A 150 4.90 -13.78 4.23
CA TRP A 150 6.30 -13.93 4.57
C TRP A 150 6.97 -12.56 4.69
N ALA A 151 7.69 -12.38 5.78
CA ALA A 151 8.42 -11.15 6.05
C ALA A 151 9.92 -11.42 6.20
N ARG A 152 10.74 -10.52 5.70
CA ARG A 152 12.16 -10.48 6.05
C ARG A 152 12.29 -9.79 7.39
N TYR A 153 12.88 -10.48 8.34
CA TYR A 153 13.27 -9.86 9.61
C TYR A 153 14.49 -8.95 9.39
N SER A 154 14.45 -7.77 9.97
CA SER A 154 15.60 -6.91 10.17
C SER A 154 15.62 -6.48 11.63
N ASN A 155 16.79 -6.50 12.24
CA ASN A 155 17.01 -6.02 13.59
C ASN A 155 17.39 -4.53 13.64
N ASP A 156 17.56 -3.91 12.49
CA ASP A 156 17.86 -2.48 12.35
C ASP A 156 17.06 -1.88 11.20
N LEU A 157 16.09 -1.03 11.57
CA LEU A 157 15.28 -0.24 10.66
C LEU A 157 15.70 1.24 10.66
N THR A 158 16.72 1.62 11.42
CA THR A 158 17.12 3.02 11.63
C THR A 158 17.38 3.73 10.31
N ALA A 159 18.20 3.14 9.45
CA ALA A 159 18.51 3.75 8.16
C ALA A 159 17.26 3.93 7.28
N HIS A 160 16.37 2.92 7.22
CA HIS A 160 15.12 3.03 6.47
C HIS A 160 14.20 4.12 7.01
N THR A 161 14.04 4.17 8.32
CA THR A 161 13.20 5.17 9.00
C THR A 161 13.76 6.58 8.78
N GLN A 162 15.07 6.77 8.92
CA GLN A 162 15.71 8.07 8.68
C GLN A 162 15.55 8.56 7.25
N GLN A 163 15.61 7.67 6.25
CA GLN A 163 15.39 8.05 4.85
C GLN A 163 13.94 8.45 4.57
N SER A 164 12.98 7.88 5.29
CA SER A 164 11.54 8.05 5.06
C SER A 164 10.96 9.25 5.82
N PHE A 165 11.52 9.56 6.99
CA PHE A 165 10.93 10.55 7.90
C PHE A 165 11.27 11.98 7.50
N PRO A 166 10.39 12.95 7.84
CA PRO A 166 10.67 14.37 7.74
C PRO A 166 11.90 14.77 8.56
N ALA A 167 12.67 15.75 8.08
CA ALA A 167 13.85 16.23 8.76
C ALA A 167 13.54 16.79 10.17
N HIS A 168 12.38 17.44 10.33
CA HIS A 168 11.88 17.89 11.64
C HIS A 168 11.73 16.75 12.67
N LEU A 169 11.48 15.53 12.22
CA LEU A 169 11.37 14.33 13.04
C LEU A 169 12.64 13.46 13.00
N SER A 170 13.79 14.08 12.77
CA SER A 170 15.11 13.43 12.69
C SER A 170 15.29 12.51 11.49
N GLY A 171 14.52 12.71 10.44
CA GLY A 171 14.68 12.06 9.14
C GLY A 171 15.48 12.91 8.16
N PHE A 172 15.59 12.42 6.92
CA PHE A 172 16.37 13.07 5.86
C PHE A 172 15.53 13.50 4.65
N ASN A 173 14.22 13.27 4.65
CA ASN A 173 13.31 13.54 3.51
C ASN A 173 13.78 12.92 2.18
N HIS A 174 14.52 11.81 2.18
CA HIS A 174 15.12 11.28 0.96
C HIS A 174 14.13 10.51 0.06
N TYR A 175 13.11 9.89 0.64
CA TYR A 175 12.13 9.14 -0.14
C TYR A 175 11.06 10.07 -0.67
N CYS A 176 11.27 10.52 -1.90
CA CYS A 176 10.30 11.32 -2.63
C CYS A 176 9.54 10.46 -3.63
N VAL A 177 8.23 10.65 -3.69
CA VAL A 177 7.37 10.01 -4.68
C VAL A 177 7.27 10.88 -5.93
N THR A 178 7.15 10.25 -7.10
CA THR A 178 6.91 10.97 -8.34
C THR A 178 5.48 11.48 -8.41
N GLN A 179 5.24 12.59 -9.10
CA GLN A 179 3.89 13.12 -9.32
C GLN A 179 2.95 12.06 -9.91
N LYS A 180 3.44 11.23 -10.83
CA LYS A 180 2.67 10.12 -11.41
C LYS A 180 2.10 9.15 -10.37
N VAL A 181 2.79 8.91 -9.26
CA VAL A 181 2.29 8.07 -8.16
C VAL A 181 1.20 8.81 -7.39
N ILE A 182 1.36 10.11 -7.16
CA ILE A 182 0.35 10.96 -6.52
C ILE A 182 -0.93 11.00 -7.36
N ASP A 183 -0.82 11.17 -8.66
CA ASP A 183 -1.94 11.25 -9.59
C ASP A 183 -2.69 9.91 -9.70
N ALA A 184 -2.01 8.79 -9.51
CA ALA A 184 -2.61 7.46 -9.55
C ALA A 184 -3.56 7.15 -8.37
N TYR A 185 -3.45 7.88 -7.25
CA TYR A 185 -4.43 7.79 -6.18
C TYR A 185 -5.75 8.42 -6.63
N ARG A 186 -6.84 7.82 -6.21
CA ARG A 186 -8.18 8.27 -6.59
C ARG A 186 -8.73 9.32 -5.63
N MET A 187 -9.84 9.92 -6.03
CA MET A 187 -10.66 10.74 -5.16
C MET A 187 -11.37 9.84 -4.14
N VAL A 188 -11.93 10.42 -3.08
CA VAL A 188 -12.58 9.66 -2.00
C VAL A 188 -13.79 8.83 -2.48
N ASP A 189 -14.42 9.24 -3.57
CA ASP A 189 -15.54 8.54 -4.22
C ASP A 189 -15.11 7.52 -5.28
N GLY A 190 -13.80 7.29 -5.42
CA GLY A 190 -13.23 6.31 -6.33
C GLY A 190 -13.01 6.79 -7.77
N ASN A 191 -13.41 8.01 -8.10
CA ASN A 191 -13.15 8.60 -9.41
C ASN A 191 -11.66 8.92 -9.62
N SER A 192 -11.20 9.00 -10.87
CA SER A 192 -9.88 9.54 -11.18
C SER A 192 -9.82 11.06 -10.95
N ILE A 193 -8.62 11.62 -10.91
CA ILE A 193 -8.47 13.07 -10.78
C ILE A 193 -9.02 13.83 -11.99
N GLU A 194 -8.93 13.23 -13.18
CA GLU A 194 -9.46 13.79 -14.44
C GLU A 194 -10.99 13.76 -14.50
N GLU A 195 -11.61 12.80 -13.81
CA GLU A 195 -13.06 12.58 -13.79
C GLU A 195 -13.65 12.88 -12.39
N SER A 196 -13.01 13.76 -11.63
CA SER A 196 -13.45 14.12 -10.29
C SER A 196 -14.89 14.65 -10.27
N SER A 197 -15.67 14.24 -9.28
CA SER A 197 -17.07 14.66 -9.16
C SER A 197 -17.20 16.08 -8.61
N SER A 198 -18.40 16.64 -8.75
CA SER A 198 -18.73 17.92 -8.11
C SER A 198 -18.81 17.83 -6.58
N GLU A 199 -19.04 16.65 -6.03
CA GLU A 199 -19.02 16.38 -4.59
C GLU A 199 -17.58 16.40 -4.04
N TYR A 200 -16.63 15.84 -4.80
CA TYR A 200 -15.22 15.77 -4.45
C TYR A 200 -14.33 16.30 -5.57
N PRO A 201 -14.33 17.62 -5.81
CA PRO A 201 -13.58 18.19 -6.92
C PRO A 201 -12.07 18.10 -6.70
N TYR A 202 -11.33 17.85 -7.78
CA TYR A 202 -9.88 17.97 -7.83
C TYR A 202 -9.51 19.39 -8.31
N SER A 203 -8.44 19.94 -7.75
CA SER A 203 -7.91 21.24 -8.20
C SER A 203 -6.40 21.32 -7.93
N GLU A 204 -5.66 21.83 -8.89
CA GLU A 204 -4.23 22.17 -8.75
C GLU A 204 -4.01 23.64 -8.39
N THR A 205 -5.02 24.32 -7.88
CA THR A 205 -4.92 25.73 -7.46
C THR A 205 -5.59 25.96 -6.12
N GLY A 206 -5.04 26.89 -5.35
CA GLY A 206 -5.59 27.31 -4.07
C GLY A 206 -5.35 26.30 -2.94
N PHE A 207 -5.93 26.60 -1.79
CA PHE A 207 -5.69 25.89 -0.55
C PHE A 207 -7.01 25.60 0.19
N THR A 208 -7.03 24.57 1.00
CA THR A 208 -8.17 24.28 1.88
C THR A 208 -8.41 25.42 2.88
N THR A 209 -9.65 25.76 3.09
CA THR A 209 -10.05 26.85 4.02
C THR A 209 -10.50 26.35 5.39
N SER A 210 -10.75 25.03 5.52
CA SER A 210 -11.22 24.41 6.75
C SER A 210 -10.50 23.10 7.02
N GLN A 211 -10.41 22.72 8.27
CA GLN A 211 -9.90 21.43 8.69
C GLN A 211 -10.97 20.36 8.53
N LYS A 212 -10.57 19.17 8.06
CA LYS A 212 -11.38 17.94 8.07
C LYS A 212 -10.75 16.94 9.05
N LYS A 213 -11.57 16.17 9.75
CA LYS A 213 -11.11 15.09 10.64
C LYS A 213 -11.79 13.79 10.26
N PHE A 214 -11.04 12.71 10.30
CA PHE A 214 -11.52 11.35 10.05
C PHE A 214 -10.55 10.34 10.64
N SER A 215 -11.04 9.29 11.27
CA SER A 215 -10.24 8.13 11.72
C SER A 215 -8.96 8.52 12.47
N GLY A 216 -9.02 9.50 13.37
CA GLY A 216 -7.86 10.04 14.09
C GLY A 216 -6.90 10.90 13.26
N TYR A 217 -7.06 10.95 11.94
CA TYR A 217 -6.31 11.83 11.04
C TYR A 217 -6.97 13.21 10.94
N ARG A 218 -6.20 14.22 10.59
CA ARG A 218 -6.71 15.56 10.26
C ARG A 218 -6.07 16.11 8.99
N LEU A 219 -6.89 16.55 8.07
CA LEU A 219 -6.47 17.37 6.94
C LEU A 219 -6.61 18.84 7.36
N ASN A 220 -5.50 19.55 7.50
CA ASN A 220 -5.48 20.92 8.01
C ASN A 220 -6.08 21.92 6.99
N SER A 221 -6.47 23.10 7.45
CA SER A 221 -6.62 24.26 6.57
C SER A 221 -5.23 24.67 6.05
N GLY A 222 -5.18 25.29 4.85
CA GLY A 222 -3.91 25.67 4.22
C GLY A 222 -3.23 24.55 3.43
N VAL A 223 -3.80 23.36 3.36
CA VAL A 223 -3.32 22.28 2.48
C VAL A 223 -3.64 22.62 1.02
N TYR A 224 -2.67 22.42 0.13
CA TYR A 224 -2.85 22.63 -1.31
C TYR A 224 -3.96 21.73 -1.86
N ASN A 225 -4.86 22.26 -2.67
CA ASN A 225 -6.10 21.59 -3.04
C ASN A 225 -5.90 20.27 -3.80
N MET A 226 -4.77 20.05 -4.47
CA MET A 226 -4.47 18.77 -5.12
C MET A 226 -4.40 17.56 -4.13
N TYR A 227 -4.22 17.84 -2.85
CA TYR A 227 -4.19 16.82 -1.79
C TYR A 227 -5.52 16.70 -1.05
N ASN A 228 -6.51 17.52 -1.38
CA ASN A 228 -7.84 17.47 -0.79
C ASN A 228 -8.71 16.39 -1.48
N ASN A 229 -9.71 15.87 -0.76
CA ASN A 229 -10.68 14.90 -1.28
C ASN A 229 -10.07 13.59 -1.84
N ARG A 230 -8.89 13.19 -1.38
CA ARG A 230 -8.24 11.96 -1.85
C ARG A 230 -8.71 10.75 -1.05
N GLU A 231 -8.57 9.57 -1.61
CA GLU A 231 -8.86 8.30 -0.93
C GLU A 231 -7.99 8.10 0.32
N MET A 232 -8.46 7.30 1.27
CA MET A 232 -7.80 7.14 2.59
C MET A 232 -6.38 6.58 2.51
N ARG A 233 -6.08 5.74 1.52
CA ARG A 233 -4.72 5.23 1.28
C ARG A 233 -3.72 6.33 0.94
N PHE A 234 -4.18 7.40 0.30
CA PHE A 234 -3.35 8.58 0.02
C PHE A 234 -2.83 9.19 1.33
N TYR A 235 -3.72 9.51 2.25
CA TYR A 235 -3.37 10.13 3.53
C TYR A 235 -2.54 9.22 4.44
N ALA A 236 -2.67 7.90 4.28
CA ALA A 236 -1.89 6.91 5.03
C ALA A 236 -0.47 6.72 4.46
N SER A 237 -0.20 7.11 3.20
CA SER A 237 1.05 6.77 2.49
C SER A 237 1.88 7.98 2.10
N ILE A 238 1.25 9.15 1.87
CA ILE A 238 1.90 10.30 1.24
C ILE A 238 2.03 11.44 2.24
N GLY A 239 3.28 11.87 2.48
CA GLY A 239 3.58 13.11 3.17
C GLY A 239 3.61 14.29 2.20
N PHE A 240 2.97 15.41 2.58
CA PHE A 240 2.89 16.63 1.80
C PHE A 240 2.93 17.85 2.74
N SER A 241 3.13 19.04 2.20
CA SER A 241 3.15 20.25 3.04
C SER A 241 1.80 20.47 3.73
N GLU A 242 1.82 20.81 5.03
CA GLU A 242 0.67 20.90 5.94
C GLU A 242 0.01 19.57 6.28
N CYS A 243 0.62 18.40 5.95
CA CYS A 243 0.06 17.13 6.35
C CYS A 243 0.17 16.92 7.88
N PHE A 244 -0.80 16.22 8.41
CA PHE A 244 -0.76 15.72 9.78
C PHE A 244 0.07 14.45 9.84
N TRP A 245 1.02 14.41 10.78
CA TRP A 245 1.84 13.23 11.04
C TRP A 245 1.43 12.64 12.39
N PRO A 246 0.58 11.61 12.39
CA PRO A 246 0.17 10.96 13.63
C PRO A 246 1.34 10.18 14.22
N MET A 247 1.81 10.59 15.37
CA MET A 247 2.89 9.91 16.07
C MET A 247 2.75 10.16 17.57
N THR A 248 2.58 9.09 18.34
CA THR A 248 2.44 9.13 19.81
C THR A 248 3.41 8.18 20.52
N SER A 249 4.16 7.37 19.78
CA SER A 249 5.06 6.35 20.30
C SER A 249 6.50 6.82 20.55
N THR A 250 6.82 8.10 20.28
CA THR A 250 8.13 8.66 20.58
C THR A 250 8.27 9.03 22.06
N SER A 251 9.50 9.00 22.58
CA SER A 251 9.80 9.48 23.94
C SER A 251 9.75 11.01 24.09
N THR A 252 9.70 11.75 22.97
CA THR A 252 9.71 13.22 22.95
C THR A 252 8.31 13.75 22.68
N VAL A 253 7.62 14.21 23.74
CA VAL A 253 6.23 14.71 23.64
C VAL A 253 6.09 15.86 22.62
N GLY A 254 7.12 16.69 22.45
CA GLY A 254 7.13 17.77 21.44
C GLY A 254 7.02 17.27 19.99
N ASN A 255 7.26 15.98 19.74
CA ASN A 255 7.13 15.36 18.41
C ASN A 255 5.77 14.70 18.19
N TYR A 256 4.85 14.76 19.18
CA TYR A 256 3.54 14.14 19.04
C TYR A 256 2.66 14.90 18.05
N ASN A 257 2.02 14.16 17.15
CA ASN A 257 0.96 14.67 16.30
C ASN A 257 1.30 16.00 15.58
N GLN A 258 2.45 16.04 14.95
CA GLN A 258 2.96 17.24 14.30
C GLN A 258 2.24 17.55 12.98
N THR A 259 2.19 18.82 12.61
CA THR A 259 1.96 19.27 11.24
C THR A 259 3.31 19.43 10.55
N ILE A 260 3.49 18.79 9.40
CA ILE A 260 4.74 18.80 8.66
C ILE A 260 4.66 19.84 7.55
N THR A 261 5.62 20.75 7.51
CA THR A 261 5.68 21.82 6.50
C THR A 261 6.99 21.74 5.72
N TYR A 262 6.93 21.94 4.41
CA TYR A 262 8.09 21.88 3.50
C TYR A 262 8.41 23.23 2.87
N TYR A 263 8.01 24.33 3.52
CA TYR A 263 8.40 25.68 3.08
C TYR A 263 9.88 25.93 3.39
N TYR A 264 10.52 26.79 2.60
CA TYR A 264 11.95 27.07 2.69
C TYR A 264 12.44 27.41 4.11
N ASP A 265 11.70 28.21 4.85
CA ASP A 265 12.00 28.67 6.21
C ASP A 265 11.33 27.85 7.32
N SER A 266 10.71 26.72 6.97
CA SER A 266 10.09 25.81 7.93
C SER A 266 11.08 24.78 8.49
N PRO A 267 10.74 24.07 9.58
CA PRO A 267 11.59 23.03 10.17
C PRO A 267 12.01 21.90 9.21
N ASN A 268 11.23 21.64 8.15
CA ASN A 268 11.56 20.66 7.11
C ASN A 268 12.07 21.28 5.81
N GLY A 269 12.18 22.60 5.76
CA GLY A 269 12.76 23.33 4.64
C GLY A 269 14.28 23.28 4.63
N LYS A 270 14.92 24.40 4.36
CA LYS A 270 16.38 24.49 4.38
C LYS A 270 16.92 24.21 5.77
N GLN A 271 17.71 23.17 5.91
CA GLN A 271 18.43 22.85 7.14
C GLN A 271 19.86 23.39 7.05
N SER A 272 20.31 24.07 8.11
CA SER A 272 21.67 24.66 8.19
C SER A 272 22.80 23.63 8.11
N ASN A 273 22.50 22.35 8.29
CA ASN A 273 23.48 21.26 8.36
C ASN A 273 23.42 20.31 7.16
N VAL A 274 22.56 20.56 6.18
CA VAL A 274 22.57 19.81 4.93
C VAL A 274 23.63 20.47 4.05
N VAL A 275 24.72 19.76 3.86
CA VAL A 275 25.75 20.14 2.85
C VAL A 275 25.12 19.87 1.49
N ASP A 276 25.07 20.87 0.63
CA ASP A 276 24.61 20.77 -0.78
C ASP A 276 25.45 19.76 -1.55
#